data_34e8e7a83cc801b91fbc6857fdcbc107
#
_entry.id   34e8e7a83cc801b91fbc6857fdcbc107
#
_cell.length_a   1.000
_cell.length_b   1.000
_cell.length_c   1.000
_cell.angle_alpha   90.00
_cell.angle_beta   90.00
_cell.angle_gamma   90.00
#
_symmetry.space_group_name_H-M   'P 1'
#
loop_
_entity.id
_entity.type
_entity.pdbx_description
1 polymer ?
#
loop_
_entity_poly.entity_id
_entity_poly.type
_entity_poly.pdbx_seq_one_letter_code
_entity_poly.pdbx_strand_id
1 'polypeptide(L)'
;IQGRNITITAPLAESVLKNMVDLMPGSTLSSGEDTVTITSAQGVNLIDVAKELVLTPQDATDYVLTIPKAATAGNFTMTYQSDDVRVFSVEFSAYPDDAGVLGKMSLPKPVESVTLTPSSPTVKVGAKVQLSATFTPADATNKTGVWSSDATDKATVDQNGLVTGKAVGSANITFTTNEIGRASCRE
;
A
#
# COMPACT_ATOMS: atom_id res chain seq x y z
N ILE A 1 25.16 28.33 -1.91
CA ILE A 1 23.93 27.67 -2.44
C ILE A 1 23.16 27.20 -1.23
N GLN A 2 22.01 27.79 -0.98
CA GLN A 2 21.09 27.27 0.05
C GLN A 2 20.63 25.87 -0.42
N GLY A 3 20.71 24.87 0.45
CA GLY A 3 20.26 23.50 0.17
C GLY A 3 18.78 23.48 -0.22
N ARG A 4 18.39 22.55 -1.09
CA ARG A 4 16.98 22.29 -1.41
C ARG A 4 16.31 21.60 -0.23
N ASN A 5 15.05 21.91 0.00
CA ASN A 5 14.18 21.21 0.93
C ASN A 5 12.94 20.71 0.19
N ILE A 6 12.48 19.51 0.52
CA ILE A 6 11.22 18.96 0.03
C ILE A 6 10.35 18.67 1.24
N THR A 7 9.18 19.28 1.23
CA THR A 7 8.15 19.05 2.25
C THR A 7 6.87 18.59 1.55
N ILE A 8 6.24 17.56 2.10
CA ILE A 8 5.01 16.98 1.57
C ILE A 8 3.97 16.99 2.67
N THR A 9 2.81 17.57 2.39
CA THR A 9 1.65 17.51 3.26
C THR A 9 0.65 16.50 2.70
N ALA A 10 0.31 15.48 3.46
CA ALA A 10 -0.63 14.44 3.08
C ALA A 10 -1.79 14.37 4.07
N PRO A 11 -3.05 14.42 3.57
CA PRO A 11 -4.21 14.07 4.37
C PRO A 11 -4.28 12.54 4.50
N LEU A 12 -4.27 12.02 5.72
CA LEU A 12 -4.31 10.60 6.01
C LEU A 12 -5.62 10.25 6.73
N ALA A 13 -6.39 9.32 6.19
CA ALA A 13 -7.55 8.71 6.84
C ALA A 13 -7.09 7.40 7.50
N GLU A 14 -6.46 7.49 8.67
CA GLU A 14 -5.88 6.33 9.36
C GLU A 14 -6.60 6.10 10.68
N SER A 15 -6.95 4.86 10.97
CA SER A 15 -7.60 4.44 12.21
C SER A 15 -6.79 3.40 13.01
N VAL A 16 -5.70 2.87 12.42
CA VAL A 16 -4.87 1.85 13.05
C VAL A 16 -3.80 2.52 13.90
N LEU A 17 -3.86 2.32 15.22
CA LEU A 17 -2.94 2.94 16.18
C LEU A 17 -1.47 2.62 15.91
N LYS A 18 -1.17 1.44 15.39
CA LYS A 18 0.19 1.02 15.02
C LYS A 18 0.79 1.94 13.96
N ASN A 19 0.01 2.30 12.94
CA ASN A 19 0.47 3.21 11.89
C ASN A 19 0.65 4.64 12.43
N MET A 20 -0.15 5.03 13.42
CA MET A 20 -0.03 6.34 14.07
C MET A 20 1.32 6.54 14.79
N VAL A 21 1.91 5.47 15.33
CA VAL A 21 3.23 5.56 16.00
C VAL A 21 4.33 5.93 15.01
N ASP A 22 4.26 5.44 13.77
CA ASP A 22 5.22 5.79 12.71
C ASP A 22 5.14 7.28 12.31
N LEU A 23 3.98 7.92 12.55
CA LEU A 23 3.78 9.36 12.30
C LEU A 23 4.19 10.24 13.50
N MET A 24 4.48 9.65 14.64
CA MET A 24 4.80 10.36 15.89
C MET A 24 6.10 9.84 16.49
N PRO A 25 7.26 10.29 15.98
CA PRO A 25 8.58 9.84 16.46
C PRO A 25 8.72 9.95 17.97
N GLY A 26 9.23 8.88 18.59
CA GLY A 26 9.37 8.80 20.05
C GLY A 26 8.12 8.35 20.82
N SER A 27 6.98 8.22 20.15
CA SER A 27 5.76 7.66 20.74
C SER A 27 5.83 6.14 20.82
N THR A 28 5.07 5.54 21.72
CA THR A 28 5.07 4.10 21.97
C THR A 28 3.65 3.51 21.90
N LEU A 29 3.55 2.31 21.40
CA LEU A 29 2.33 1.51 21.38
C LEU A 29 2.34 0.55 22.56
N SER A 30 1.20 0.41 23.27
CA SER A 30 1.02 -0.59 24.32
C SER A 30 1.14 -2.02 23.77
N SER A 31 1.45 -2.98 24.62
CA SER A 31 1.53 -4.40 24.26
C SER A 31 0.19 -4.99 23.76
N GLY A 32 -0.93 -4.37 24.14
CA GLY A 32 -2.27 -4.72 23.64
C GLY A 32 -2.67 -4.05 22.34
N GLU A 33 -1.80 -3.21 21.78
CA GLU A 33 -2.04 -2.40 20.55
C GLU A 33 -3.30 -1.49 20.65
N ASP A 34 -3.73 -1.15 21.86
CA ASP A 34 -4.95 -0.38 22.15
C ASP A 34 -4.68 1.09 22.56
N THR A 35 -3.42 1.42 22.89
CA THR A 35 -3.04 2.73 23.40
C THR A 35 -1.73 3.21 22.79
N VAL A 36 -1.73 4.43 22.27
CA VAL A 36 -0.51 5.15 21.87
C VAL A 36 -0.19 6.22 22.91
N THR A 37 0.99 6.13 23.50
CA THR A 37 1.51 7.18 24.37
C THR A 37 2.31 8.16 23.54
N ILE A 38 1.82 9.39 23.42
CA ILE A 38 2.45 10.46 22.65
C ILE A 38 3.46 11.17 23.56
N THR A 39 4.70 11.25 23.12
CA THR A 39 5.80 11.91 23.84
C THR A 39 6.19 13.22 23.15
N SER A 40 6.99 14.05 23.83
CA SER A 40 7.50 15.30 23.24
C SER A 40 8.59 15.10 22.18
N ALA A 41 8.95 13.86 21.87
CA ALA A 41 10.02 13.49 20.92
C ALA A 41 11.39 14.13 21.22
N GLN A 42 11.66 14.54 22.48
CA GLN A 42 12.94 15.12 22.85
C GLN A 42 14.08 14.11 22.65
N GLY A 43 15.14 14.54 21.96
CA GLY A 43 16.30 13.71 21.69
C GLY A 43 16.13 12.73 20.52
N VAL A 44 15.00 12.71 19.83
CA VAL A 44 14.83 11.92 18.61
C VAL A 44 15.46 12.65 17.43
N ASN A 45 16.45 12.02 16.80
CA ASN A 45 17.01 12.51 15.56
C ASN A 45 16.15 12.01 14.38
N LEU A 46 15.48 12.92 13.67
CA LEU A 46 14.52 12.56 12.63
C LEU A 46 15.16 11.80 11.45
N ILE A 47 16.44 12.00 11.18
CA ILE A 47 17.14 11.29 10.12
C ILE A 47 17.32 9.80 10.43
N ASP A 48 17.43 9.44 11.72
CA ASP A 48 17.62 8.05 12.16
C ASP A 48 16.32 7.24 12.11
N VAL A 49 15.18 7.93 12.20
CA VAL A 49 13.85 7.32 12.13
C VAL A 49 13.19 7.51 10.75
N ALA A 50 13.87 8.18 9.82
CA ALA A 50 13.36 8.41 8.47
C ALA A 50 13.18 7.10 7.71
N LYS A 51 12.04 6.98 7.02
CA LYS A 51 11.67 5.83 6.19
C LYS A 51 11.46 6.25 4.75
N GLU A 52 11.47 5.29 3.84
CA GLU A 52 11.09 5.55 2.45
C GLU A 52 9.61 5.93 2.38
N LEU A 53 9.32 7.04 1.68
CA LEU A 53 7.98 7.48 1.35
C LEU A 53 7.79 7.42 -0.16
N VAL A 54 6.82 6.62 -0.61
CA VAL A 54 6.45 6.50 -2.02
C VAL A 54 5.03 7.04 -2.20
N LEU A 55 4.91 8.06 -3.03
CA LEU A 55 3.63 8.63 -3.45
C LEU A 55 3.30 8.12 -4.85
N THR A 56 2.32 7.23 -4.93
CA THR A 56 1.85 6.66 -6.18
C THR A 56 0.55 7.36 -6.57
N PRO A 57 0.49 8.01 -7.75
CA PRO A 57 -0.74 8.63 -8.22
C PRO A 57 -1.79 7.57 -8.54
N GLN A 58 -3.07 7.95 -8.48
CA GLN A 58 -4.17 7.09 -8.93
C GLN A 58 -4.22 7.00 -10.46
N ASP A 59 -3.77 8.05 -11.14
CA ASP A 59 -3.68 8.10 -12.61
C ASP A 59 -2.29 7.65 -13.07
N ALA A 60 -2.26 6.70 -14.02
CA ALA A 60 -1.03 6.17 -14.61
C ALA A 60 -0.26 7.19 -15.48
N THR A 61 -0.81 8.40 -15.67
CA THR A 61 -0.17 9.49 -16.43
C THR A 61 0.67 10.43 -15.58
N ASP A 62 0.50 10.39 -14.26
CA ASP A 62 1.22 11.27 -13.33
C ASP A 62 2.50 10.60 -12.80
N TYR A 63 3.33 11.35 -12.10
CA TYR A 63 4.64 10.87 -11.63
C TYR A 63 4.52 10.18 -10.27
N VAL A 64 5.28 9.08 -10.12
CA VAL A 64 5.59 8.49 -8.81
C VAL A 64 6.70 9.30 -8.18
N LEU A 65 6.50 9.79 -6.96
CA LEU A 65 7.53 10.44 -6.17
C LEU A 65 8.02 9.49 -5.07
N THR A 66 9.30 9.16 -5.11
CA THR A 66 9.97 8.36 -4.08
C THR A 66 10.93 9.26 -3.30
N ILE A 67 10.77 9.33 -1.99
CA ILE A 67 11.68 9.99 -1.05
C ILE A 67 12.37 8.92 -0.22
N PRO A 68 13.68 8.70 -0.41
CA PRO A 68 14.40 7.60 0.27
C PRO A 68 14.40 7.72 1.80
N LYS A 69 14.48 8.95 2.31
CA LYS A 69 14.44 9.23 3.75
C LYS A 69 13.45 10.36 4.02
N ALA A 70 12.25 10.02 4.47
CA ALA A 70 11.22 10.96 4.90
C ALA A 70 10.89 10.74 6.38
N ALA A 71 10.73 11.82 7.10
CA ALA A 71 10.23 11.77 8.47
C ALA A 71 9.31 12.95 8.74
N THR A 72 8.42 12.78 9.71
CA THR A 72 7.59 13.87 10.25
C THR A 72 8.13 14.30 11.60
N ALA A 73 7.99 15.57 11.93
CA ALA A 73 8.27 16.08 13.27
C ALA A 73 7.23 15.64 14.32
N GLY A 74 6.22 14.86 13.90
CA GLY A 74 5.14 14.43 14.78
C GLY A 74 4.05 15.48 15.03
N ASN A 75 4.13 16.62 14.34
CA ASN A 75 3.08 17.62 14.39
C ASN A 75 1.94 17.21 13.47
N PHE A 76 0.74 17.10 14.01
CA PHE A 76 -0.46 16.81 13.21
C PHE A 76 -1.64 17.59 13.76
N THR A 77 -2.59 17.87 12.89
CA THR A 77 -3.87 18.48 13.27
C THR A 77 -4.96 17.44 13.11
N MET A 78 -5.75 17.25 14.18
CA MET A 78 -6.88 16.34 14.19
C MET A 78 -8.17 17.15 14.28
N THR A 79 -9.06 16.97 13.31
CA THR A 79 -10.39 17.59 13.34
C THR A 79 -11.41 16.52 13.74
N TYR A 80 -12.16 16.79 14.81
CA TYR A 80 -13.29 15.95 15.23
C TYR A 80 -14.57 16.53 14.63
N GLN A 81 -15.18 15.76 13.73
CA GLN A 81 -16.49 16.04 13.17
C GLN A 81 -17.42 14.85 13.47
N SER A 82 -18.71 15.09 13.73
CA SER A 82 -19.65 14.04 14.13
C SER A 82 -20.06 13.13 12.99
N ASP A 83 -19.96 13.57 11.74
CA ASP A 83 -20.56 12.91 10.58
C ASP A 83 -19.55 12.60 9.45
N ASP A 84 -18.23 12.70 9.67
CA ASP A 84 -17.23 12.51 8.63
C ASP A 84 -16.03 11.67 9.08
N VAL A 85 -15.31 11.12 8.11
CA VAL A 85 -14.09 10.36 8.33
C VAL A 85 -13.02 11.28 8.94
N ARG A 86 -12.38 10.81 10.02
CA ARG A 86 -11.27 11.54 10.64
C ARG A 86 -10.09 11.59 9.67
N VAL A 87 -9.67 12.80 9.31
CA VAL A 87 -8.51 13.04 8.46
C VAL A 87 -7.44 13.76 9.27
N PHE A 88 -6.23 13.21 9.23
CA PHE A 88 -5.04 13.83 9.81
C PHE A 88 -4.23 14.48 8.69
N SER A 89 -3.88 15.75 8.85
CA SER A 89 -2.92 16.39 7.96
C SER A 89 -1.51 16.23 8.57
N VAL A 90 -0.66 15.49 7.88
CA VAL A 90 0.71 15.20 8.31
C VAL A 90 1.70 15.82 7.33
N GLU A 91 2.71 16.48 7.86
CA GLU A 91 3.81 17.05 7.09
C GLU A 91 5.03 16.14 7.18
N PHE A 92 5.56 15.75 6.03
CA PHE A 92 6.78 14.98 5.88
C PHE A 92 7.91 15.86 5.33
N SER A 93 9.06 15.81 5.95
CA SER A 93 10.29 16.42 5.46
C SER A 93 11.20 15.36 4.85
N ALA A 94 11.79 15.67 3.69
CA ALA A 94 12.78 14.82 3.06
C ALA A 94 14.18 15.08 3.63
N TYR A 95 14.91 14.01 3.90
CA TYR A 95 16.30 14.04 4.31
C TYR A 95 17.16 13.40 3.21
N PRO A 96 18.38 13.91 2.97
CA PRO A 96 19.26 13.30 1.99
C PRO A 96 19.64 11.87 2.39
N ASP A 97 19.68 10.98 1.41
CA ASP A 97 20.31 9.68 1.57
C ASP A 97 21.84 9.80 1.55
N ASP A 98 22.54 8.66 1.63
CA ASP A 98 24.01 8.63 1.67
C ASP A 98 24.66 9.13 0.36
N ALA A 99 23.88 9.20 -0.73
CA ALA A 99 24.27 9.78 -2.00
C ALA A 99 23.85 11.26 -2.15
N GLY A 100 23.22 11.85 -1.12
CA GLY A 100 22.72 13.22 -1.15
C GLY A 100 21.40 13.41 -1.90
N VAL A 101 20.68 12.32 -2.21
CA VAL A 101 19.41 12.36 -2.93
C VAL A 101 18.26 12.62 -1.94
N LEU A 102 17.46 13.66 -2.21
CA LEU A 102 16.26 13.99 -1.46
C LEU A 102 15.01 13.27 -1.97
N GLY A 103 14.93 13.03 -3.28
CA GLY A 103 13.79 12.38 -3.89
C GLY A 103 14.02 12.10 -5.37
N LYS A 104 13.22 11.16 -5.90
CA LYS A 104 13.20 10.76 -7.30
C LYS A 104 11.79 10.85 -7.84
N MET A 105 11.64 11.39 -9.03
CA MET A 105 10.38 11.35 -9.78
C MET A 105 10.53 10.40 -10.95
N SER A 106 9.60 9.48 -11.12
CA SER A 106 9.58 8.52 -12.22
C SER A 106 8.18 8.38 -12.81
N LEU A 107 8.10 8.03 -14.09
CA LEU A 107 6.82 7.64 -14.65
C LEU A 107 6.38 6.31 -14.06
N PRO A 108 5.07 6.12 -13.81
CA PRO A 108 4.54 4.83 -13.39
C PRO A 108 4.75 3.79 -14.49
N LYS A 109 5.00 2.56 -14.07
CA LYS A 109 5.10 1.40 -14.97
C LYS A 109 3.81 0.61 -14.84
N PRO A 110 2.94 0.61 -15.87
CA PRO A 110 1.69 -0.13 -15.83
C PRO A 110 1.93 -1.64 -15.83
N VAL A 111 0.95 -2.39 -15.33
CA VAL A 111 0.91 -3.86 -15.51
C VAL A 111 0.48 -4.17 -16.94
N GLU A 112 1.33 -4.86 -17.68
CA GLU A 112 1.04 -5.30 -19.04
C GLU A 112 0.31 -6.64 -19.07
N SER A 113 0.65 -7.55 -18.15
CA SER A 113 -0.02 -8.84 -18.01
C SER A 113 0.10 -9.39 -16.59
N VAL A 114 -0.85 -10.27 -16.23
CA VAL A 114 -0.87 -11.02 -14.98
C VAL A 114 -0.95 -12.51 -15.29
N THR A 115 -0.07 -13.29 -14.68
CA THR A 115 -0.08 -14.76 -14.77
C THR A 115 -0.44 -15.35 -13.42
N LEU A 116 -1.44 -16.24 -13.39
CA LEU A 116 -1.86 -16.95 -12.18
C LEU A 116 -1.19 -18.31 -12.10
N THR A 117 -0.65 -18.63 -10.93
CA THR A 117 0.02 -19.92 -10.69
C THR A 117 -0.51 -20.55 -9.40
N PRO A 118 -0.91 -21.83 -9.41
CA PRO A 118 -1.06 -22.72 -10.59
C PRO A 118 -2.21 -22.29 -11.51
N SER A 119 -2.08 -22.52 -12.81
CA SER A 119 -3.04 -22.06 -13.82
C SER A 119 -4.35 -22.86 -13.85
N SER A 120 -4.29 -24.16 -13.49
CA SER A 120 -5.47 -25.06 -13.51
C SER A 120 -5.40 -26.08 -12.37
N PRO A 121 -5.51 -25.63 -11.11
CA PRO A 121 -5.42 -26.55 -9.98
C PRO A 121 -6.69 -27.39 -9.82
N THR A 122 -6.53 -28.63 -9.42
CA THR A 122 -7.64 -29.49 -8.96
C THR A 122 -7.75 -29.41 -7.44
N VAL A 123 -8.94 -29.07 -6.96
CA VAL A 123 -9.22 -28.89 -5.52
C VAL A 123 -10.37 -29.80 -5.10
N LYS A 124 -10.17 -30.61 -4.07
CA LYS A 124 -11.25 -31.42 -3.49
C LYS A 124 -12.26 -30.51 -2.78
N VAL A 125 -13.52 -30.97 -2.70
CA VAL A 125 -14.55 -30.28 -1.90
C VAL A 125 -14.08 -30.14 -0.45
N GLY A 126 -14.15 -28.92 0.09
CA GLY A 126 -13.65 -28.56 1.41
C GLY A 126 -12.16 -28.26 1.50
N ALA A 127 -11.37 -28.60 0.48
CA ALA A 127 -9.94 -28.29 0.44
C ALA A 127 -9.66 -26.87 -0.08
N LYS A 128 -8.44 -26.39 0.13
CA LYS A 128 -7.98 -25.07 -0.28
C LYS A 128 -6.74 -25.17 -1.13
N VAL A 129 -6.57 -24.22 -2.06
CA VAL A 129 -5.35 -24.03 -2.84
C VAL A 129 -5.01 -22.55 -2.91
N GLN A 130 -3.74 -22.23 -2.75
CA GLN A 130 -3.24 -20.86 -2.88
C GLN A 130 -2.90 -20.58 -4.34
N LEU A 131 -3.48 -19.53 -4.90
CA LEU A 131 -3.05 -18.94 -6.17
C LEU A 131 -2.13 -17.75 -5.90
N SER A 132 -1.12 -17.59 -6.76
CA SER A 132 -0.22 -16.43 -6.77
C SER A 132 -0.35 -15.70 -8.09
N ALA A 133 -0.41 -14.38 -8.04
CA ALA A 133 -0.39 -13.53 -9.22
C ALA A 133 1.04 -13.02 -9.46
N THR A 134 1.57 -13.26 -10.68
CA THR A 134 2.85 -12.72 -11.14
C THR A 134 2.59 -11.65 -12.19
N PHE A 135 3.20 -10.50 -12.03
CA PHE A 135 2.98 -9.31 -12.85
C PHE A 135 4.12 -9.10 -13.84
N THR A 136 3.79 -8.67 -15.04
CA THR A 136 4.75 -8.24 -16.05
C THR A 136 4.46 -6.77 -16.42
N PRO A 137 5.45 -5.87 -16.35
CA PRO A 137 6.80 -6.09 -15.81
C PRO A 137 6.81 -6.34 -14.31
N ALA A 138 7.85 -7.04 -13.81
CA ALA A 138 7.94 -7.38 -12.38
C ALA A 138 8.07 -6.15 -11.46
N ASP A 139 8.51 -5.01 -11.99
CA ASP A 139 8.64 -3.73 -11.33
C ASP A 139 7.46 -2.76 -11.65
N ALA A 140 6.30 -3.31 -12.08
CA ALA A 140 5.09 -2.52 -12.24
C ALA A 140 4.75 -1.76 -10.95
N THR A 141 4.34 -0.49 -11.11
CA THR A 141 4.15 0.44 -9.99
C THR A 141 2.98 0.07 -9.11
N ASN A 142 1.86 -0.33 -9.73
CA ASN A 142 0.65 -0.76 -9.01
C ASN A 142 0.32 -2.22 -9.34
N LYS A 143 0.39 -3.08 -8.34
CA LYS A 143 0.09 -4.52 -8.45
C LYS A 143 -1.17 -4.89 -7.67
N THR A 144 -1.95 -3.90 -7.25
CA THR A 144 -3.21 -4.15 -6.54
C THR A 144 -4.31 -4.61 -7.50
N GLY A 145 -5.24 -5.39 -6.98
CA GLY A 145 -6.35 -5.89 -7.77
C GLY A 145 -7.33 -6.68 -6.93
N VAL A 146 -8.35 -7.19 -7.59
CA VAL A 146 -9.46 -7.92 -6.97
C VAL A 146 -9.54 -9.33 -7.54
N TRP A 147 -9.61 -10.31 -6.65
CA TRP A 147 -9.89 -11.70 -7.00
C TRP A 147 -11.40 -11.91 -7.16
N SER A 148 -11.79 -12.67 -8.14
CA SER A 148 -13.19 -13.06 -8.38
C SER A 148 -13.33 -14.49 -8.85
N SER A 149 -14.48 -15.09 -8.63
CA SER A 149 -14.89 -16.42 -9.13
C SER A 149 -16.19 -16.26 -9.91
N ASP A 150 -16.27 -16.85 -11.09
CA ASP A 150 -17.48 -16.87 -11.92
C ASP A 150 -18.53 -17.88 -11.42
N ALA A 151 -18.14 -18.84 -10.57
CA ALA A 151 -19.00 -19.88 -10.01
C ALA A 151 -18.77 -20.06 -8.52
N THR A 152 -19.26 -19.13 -7.71
CA THR A 152 -19.06 -19.09 -6.24
C THR A 152 -19.75 -20.24 -5.48
N ASP A 153 -20.67 -20.96 -6.13
CA ASP A 153 -21.27 -22.21 -5.67
C ASP A 153 -20.32 -23.40 -5.79
N LYS A 154 -19.34 -23.36 -6.71
CA LYS A 154 -18.31 -24.39 -6.95
C LYS A 154 -17.01 -24.10 -6.24
N ALA A 155 -16.51 -22.87 -6.37
CA ALA A 155 -15.31 -22.42 -5.69
C ALA A 155 -15.39 -20.94 -5.34
N THR A 156 -14.85 -20.56 -4.19
CA THR A 156 -14.69 -19.17 -3.77
C THR A 156 -13.21 -18.83 -3.66
N VAL A 157 -12.87 -17.57 -3.88
CA VAL A 157 -11.53 -17.04 -3.66
C VAL A 157 -11.61 -15.86 -2.68
N ASP A 158 -10.62 -15.75 -1.79
CA ASP A 158 -10.47 -14.60 -0.91
C ASP A 158 -9.54 -13.53 -1.52
N GLN A 159 -9.39 -12.41 -0.81
CA GLN A 159 -8.55 -11.28 -1.24
C GLN A 159 -7.04 -11.62 -1.34
N ASN A 160 -6.61 -12.72 -0.73
CA ASN A 160 -5.22 -13.20 -0.76
C ASN A 160 -4.98 -14.26 -1.85
N GLY A 161 -6.00 -14.58 -2.67
CA GLY A 161 -5.91 -15.61 -3.69
C GLY A 161 -6.07 -17.05 -3.17
N LEU A 162 -6.57 -17.23 -1.94
CA LEU A 162 -6.85 -18.56 -1.39
C LEU A 162 -8.19 -19.06 -1.91
N VAL A 163 -8.16 -20.06 -2.77
CA VAL A 163 -9.34 -20.69 -3.37
C VAL A 163 -9.82 -21.83 -2.48
N THR A 164 -11.13 -21.90 -2.23
CA THR A 164 -11.79 -22.97 -1.49
C THR A 164 -12.81 -23.68 -2.37
N GLY A 165 -12.68 -25.02 -2.56
CA GLY A 165 -13.64 -25.85 -3.27
C GLY A 165 -14.92 -26.06 -2.45
N LYS A 166 -16.10 -25.77 -3.02
CA LYS A 166 -17.41 -25.93 -2.35
C LYS A 166 -18.24 -27.11 -2.89
N ALA A 167 -18.21 -27.30 -4.20
CA ALA A 167 -18.95 -28.38 -4.84
C ALA A 167 -18.21 -28.92 -6.07
N VAL A 168 -18.62 -30.07 -6.57
CA VAL A 168 -18.09 -30.65 -7.81
C VAL A 168 -18.47 -29.77 -8.99
N GLY A 169 -17.49 -29.47 -9.86
CA GLY A 169 -17.64 -28.63 -11.04
C GLY A 169 -16.38 -27.84 -11.34
N SER A 170 -16.48 -26.90 -12.26
CA SER A 170 -15.40 -25.98 -12.63
C SER A 170 -15.76 -24.55 -12.26
N ALA A 171 -14.79 -23.74 -11.94
CA ALA A 171 -14.92 -22.30 -11.72
C ALA A 171 -13.68 -21.60 -12.30
N ASN A 172 -13.87 -20.49 -12.98
CA ASN A 172 -12.76 -19.64 -13.40
C ASN A 172 -12.47 -18.62 -12.31
N ILE A 173 -11.23 -18.58 -11.86
CA ILE A 173 -10.75 -17.58 -10.91
C ILE A 173 -10.00 -16.51 -11.68
N THR A 174 -10.40 -15.26 -11.51
CA THR A 174 -9.85 -14.11 -12.21
C THR A 174 -9.25 -13.14 -11.22
N PHE A 175 -8.12 -12.55 -11.57
CA PHE A 175 -7.54 -11.41 -10.89
C PHE A 175 -7.62 -10.19 -11.81
N THR A 176 -8.32 -9.14 -11.37
CA THR A 176 -8.46 -7.89 -12.10
C THR A 176 -7.63 -6.82 -11.42
N THR A 177 -6.68 -6.21 -12.15
CA THR A 177 -5.85 -5.11 -11.62
C THR A 177 -6.68 -3.85 -11.44
N ASN A 178 -6.35 -3.07 -10.41
CA ASN A 178 -6.99 -1.77 -10.15
C ASN A 178 -6.38 -0.62 -10.98
N GLU A 179 -5.59 -0.92 -12.00
CA GLU A 179 -5.08 0.13 -12.89
C GLU A 179 -6.24 0.71 -13.71
N ILE A 180 -6.56 1.96 -13.42
CA ILE A 180 -7.47 2.76 -14.25
C ILE A 180 -6.67 3.25 -15.45
N GLY A 181 -6.76 2.55 -16.56
CA GLY A 181 -6.26 3.00 -17.83
C GLY A 181 -5.32 2.05 -18.55
N ARG A 182 -5.89 1.29 -19.48
CA ARG A 182 -5.27 0.44 -20.51
C ARG A 182 -4.61 -0.87 -20.06
N ALA A 183 -5.42 -1.84 -19.71
CA ALA A 183 -5.17 -3.20 -20.07
C ALA A 183 -6.46 -3.82 -20.58
N SER A 184 -6.72 -3.73 -21.87
CA SER A 184 -7.61 -4.68 -22.51
C SER A 184 -6.85 -5.99 -22.58
N CYS A 185 -7.12 -6.94 -21.68
CA CYS A 185 -6.79 -8.33 -21.93
C CYS A 185 -7.58 -8.77 -23.18
N ARG A 186 -6.89 -8.92 -24.29
CA ARG A 186 -7.37 -9.75 -25.41
C ARG A 186 -6.80 -11.14 -25.19
N GLU A 187 -7.72 -12.13 -25.31
CA GLU A 187 -7.62 -13.58 -25.31
C GLU A 187 -6.27 -14.18 -25.66
#